data_cd450de5d93abdf37338156a9d509aae
#
_entry.id   cd450de5d93abdf37338156a9d509aae
#
_cell.length_a   1.000
_cell.length_b   1.000
_cell.length_c   1.000
_cell.angle_alpha   90.00
_cell.angle_beta   90.00
_cell.angle_gamma   90.00
#
_symmetry.space_group_name_H-M   'P 1'
#
loop_
_entity.id
_entity.type
_entity.pdbx_description
1 polymer ?
#
loop_
_entity_poly.entity_id
_entity_poly.type
_entity_poly.pdbx_seq_one_letter_code
_entity_poly.pdbx_strand_id
1 'polypeptide(L)'
;RELIDTIASGTHISKHLHLPFQCGSDRVLKAMNRHYDRRKYLEIINYAKEKIDGLSLTSDIIVGFPGETYEDFKETLSLIREVEFTSLFTFIFSPRVGTPAAKMDDPISAEEKSKWFRELLDVQEEIAAKRCSSMVGKTEKVLIEGENDKNGELCGRTSGNIIVELEGSKDCIGTFRNCLLYTSPSP
;
A
#
# COMPACT_ATOMS: atom_id res chain seq x y z
N ARG A 1 -5.21 -9.45 16.49
CA ARG A 1 -6.67 -9.48 16.31
C ARG A 1 -7.35 -8.33 17.04
N GLU A 2 -7.08 -8.10 18.30
CA GLU A 2 -7.66 -7.02 19.11
C GLU A 2 -7.61 -5.64 18.42
N LEU A 3 -6.46 -5.26 17.82
CA LEU A 3 -6.33 -4.02 17.05
C LEU A 3 -7.31 -3.98 15.86
N ILE A 4 -7.43 -5.08 15.13
CA ILE A 4 -8.33 -5.18 13.97
C ILE A 4 -9.79 -5.05 14.43
N ASP A 5 -10.17 -5.73 15.51
CA ASP A 5 -11.51 -5.67 16.08
C ASP A 5 -11.84 -4.25 16.58
N THR A 6 -10.84 -3.56 17.14
CA THR A 6 -10.98 -2.15 17.57
C THR A 6 -11.20 -1.23 16.37
N ILE A 7 -10.44 -1.41 15.27
CA ILE A 7 -10.62 -0.63 14.04
C ILE A 7 -12.02 -0.90 13.45
N ALA A 8 -12.45 -2.17 13.42
CA ALA A 8 -13.73 -2.56 12.87
C ALA A 8 -14.92 -1.95 13.61
N SER A 9 -14.84 -1.87 14.96
CA SER A 9 -15.92 -1.33 15.82
C SER A 9 -15.85 0.19 16.00
N GLY A 10 -14.71 0.81 15.68
CA GLY A 10 -14.47 2.24 15.91
C GLY A 10 -15.19 3.13 14.91
N THR A 11 -16.00 4.08 15.38
CA THR A 11 -16.73 5.03 14.52
C THR A 11 -15.88 6.22 14.04
N HIS A 12 -14.77 6.48 14.72
CA HIS A 12 -13.84 7.59 14.44
C HIS A 12 -12.45 7.12 13.97
N ILE A 13 -12.34 5.85 13.64
CA ILE A 13 -11.09 5.24 13.14
C ILE A 13 -11.19 5.06 11.62
N SER A 14 -10.15 5.50 10.92
CA SER A 14 -10.02 5.30 9.48
C SER A 14 -9.97 3.80 9.14
N LYS A 15 -10.64 3.40 8.08
CA LYS A 15 -10.62 2.02 7.55
C LYS A 15 -9.35 1.74 6.74
N HIS A 16 -8.23 2.16 7.25
CA HIS A 16 -6.93 2.00 6.62
C HIS A 16 -5.98 1.28 7.57
N LEU A 17 -5.31 0.26 7.07
CA LEU A 17 -4.28 -0.48 7.79
C LEU A 17 -2.99 -0.51 6.99
N HIS A 18 -1.93 0.07 7.57
CA HIS A 18 -0.59 -0.07 7.03
C HIS A 18 0.11 -1.24 7.71
N LEU A 19 0.39 -2.30 6.96
CA LEU A 19 1.02 -3.51 7.47
C LEU A 19 2.20 -3.91 6.56
N PRO A 20 3.43 -3.49 6.90
CA PRO A 20 4.62 -3.78 6.13
C PRO A 20 4.91 -5.28 6.05
N PHE A 21 5.00 -5.86 4.83
CA PHE A 21 5.40 -7.24 4.66
C PHE A 21 6.83 -7.42 4.11
N GLN A 22 7.39 -6.40 3.51
CA GLN A 22 8.77 -6.27 3.03
C GLN A 22 9.12 -7.13 1.82
N CYS A 23 8.80 -8.43 1.83
CA CYS A 23 9.09 -9.39 0.76
C CYS A 23 8.11 -10.56 0.83
N GLY A 24 7.70 -11.11 -0.32
CA GLY A 24 6.77 -12.25 -0.40
C GLY A 24 7.39 -13.61 -0.19
N SER A 25 8.73 -13.72 -0.22
CA SER A 25 9.46 -14.97 -0.04
C SER A 25 9.83 -15.21 1.43
N ASP A 26 9.41 -16.35 1.99
CA ASP A 26 9.74 -16.75 3.37
C ASP A 26 11.25 -16.89 3.58
N ARG A 27 11.98 -17.32 2.55
CA ARG A 27 13.44 -17.41 2.59
C ARG A 27 14.09 -16.04 2.77
N VAL A 28 13.64 -15.06 2.01
CA VAL A 28 14.15 -13.69 2.08
C VAL A 28 13.70 -13.00 3.36
N LEU A 29 12.46 -13.19 3.81
CA LEU A 29 11.98 -12.70 5.11
C LEU A 29 12.87 -13.20 6.27
N LYS A 30 13.23 -14.47 6.25
CA LYS A 30 14.17 -15.04 7.24
C LYS A 30 15.54 -14.38 7.16
N ALA A 31 16.07 -14.14 5.95
CA ALA A 31 17.35 -13.44 5.76
C ALA A 31 17.29 -11.97 6.23
N MET A 32 16.13 -11.31 6.10
CA MET A 32 15.84 -9.99 6.65
C MET A 32 15.64 -10.00 8.17
N ASN A 33 15.76 -11.15 8.85
CA ASN A 33 15.45 -11.33 10.27
C ASN A 33 14.01 -10.99 10.66
N ARG A 34 13.04 -11.29 9.77
CA ARG A 34 11.62 -11.15 10.06
C ARG A 34 11.08 -12.39 10.75
N HIS A 35 10.22 -12.21 11.77
CA HIS A 35 9.68 -13.28 12.61
C HIS A 35 8.25 -13.69 12.21
N TYR A 36 7.91 -13.51 10.95
CA TYR A 36 6.66 -13.95 10.32
C TYR A 36 6.96 -14.53 8.93
N ASP A 37 6.05 -15.34 8.45
CA ASP A 37 6.02 -15.91 7.12
C ASP A 37 4.82 -15.38 6.31
N ARG A 38 4.80 -15.70 5.01
CA ARG A 38 3.71 -15.34 4.10
C ARG A 38 2.35 -15.83 4.60
N ARG A 39 2.27 -17.07 5.09
CA ARG A 39 1.03 -17.67 5.60
C ARG A 39 0.47 -16.88 6.77
N LYS A 40 1.27 -16.57 7.76
CA LYS A 40 0.88 -15.79 8.95
C LYS A 40 0.45 -14.36 8.57
N TYR A 41 1.14 -13.76 7.60
CA TYR A 41 0.78 -12.45 7.07
C TYR A 41 -0.62 -12.49 6.42
N LEU A 42 -0.88 -13.46 5.53
CA LEU A 42 -2.17 -13.62 4.85
C LEU A 42 -3.30 -13.93 5.85
N GLU A 43 -3.06 -14.72 6.89
CA GLU A 43 -4.04 -14.96 7.96
C GLU A 43 -4.50 -13.67 8.63
N ILE A 44 -3.56 -12.71 8.86
CA ILE A 44 -3.88 -11.40 9.44
C ILE A 44 -4.66 -10.54 8.44
N ILE A 45 -4.22 -10.50 7.20
CA ILE A 45 -4.88 -9.73 6.12
C ILE A 45 -6.31 -10.23 5.88
N ASN A 46 -6.51 -11.53 5.77
CA ASN A 46 -7.82 -12.12 5.55
C ASN A 46 -8.77 -11.83 6.72
N TYR A 47 -8.28 -11.94 7.95
CA TYR A 47 -9.04 -11.56 9.13
C TYR A 47 -9.43 -10.06 9.11
N ALA A 48 -8.50 -9.18 8.73
CA ALA A 48 -8.77 -7.76 8.62
C ALA A 48 -9.82 -7.44 7.54
N LYS A 49 -9.71 -8.08 6.37
CA LYS A 49 -10.69 -7.95 5.27
C LYS A 49 -12.09 -8.46 5.66
N GLU A 50 -12.16 -9.54 6.46
CA GLU A 50 -13.43 -10.06 6.98
C GLU A 50 -14.11 -9.10 7.97
N LYS A 51 -13.31 -8.46 8.85
CA LYS A 51 -13.84 -7.62 9.94
C LYS A 51 -14.10 -6.17 9.56
N ILE A 52 -13.35 -5.64 8.60
CA ILE A 52 -13.40 -4.21 8.26
C ILE A 52 -13.92 -4.07 6.82
N ASP A 53 -15.20 -3.75 6.69
CA ASP A 53 -15.80 -3.46 5.38
C ASP A 53 -15.18 -2.21 4.76
N GLY A 54 -14.79 -2.29 3.48
CA GLY A 54 -14.13 -1.21 2.77
C GLY A 54 -12.67 -0.96 3.22
N LEU A 55 -12.00 -1.96 3.81
CA LEU A 55 -10.61 -1.86 4.25
C LEU A 55 -9.67 -1.46 3.12
N SER A 56 -8.87 -0.44 3.37
CA SER A 56 -7.73 -0.03 2.56
C SER A 56 -6.44 -0.56 3.18
N LEU A 57 -5.63 -1.23 2.38
CA LEU A 57 -4.38 -1.85 2.80
C LEU A 57 -3.20 -1.18 2.11
N THR A 58 -2.20 -0.80 2.89
CA THR A 58 -0.91 -0.34 2.38
C THR A 58 0.23 -1.13 3.01
N SER A 59 1.36 -1.20 2.33
CA SER A 59 2.52 -1.95 2.81
C SER A 59 3.83 -1.36 2.29
N ASP A 60 4.94 -1.78 2.89
CA ASP A 60 6.29 -1.52 2.40
C ASP A 60 6.84 -2.76 1.70
N ILE A 61 7.59 -2.54 0.62
CA ILE A 61 8.29 -3.59 -0.13
C ILE A 61 9.71 -3.17 -0.41
N ILE A 62 10.63 -4.08 -0.20
CA ILE A 62 12.05 -3.93 -0.55
C ILE A 62 12.38 -4.95 -1.63
N VAL A 63 12.85 -4.46 -2.78
CA VAL A 63 13.28 -5.28 -3.93
C VAL A 63 14.80 -5.36 -3.96
N GLY A 64 15.34 -6.51 -4.32
CA GLY A 64 16.77 -6.71 -4.49
C GLY A 64 17.54 -6.79 -3.17
N PHE A 65 16.95 -7.41 -2.14
CA PHE A 65 17.68 -7.74 -0.92
C PHE A 65 18.84 -8.71 -1.24
N PRO A 66 20.02 -8.59 -0.58
CA PRO A 66 21.16 -9.46 -0.85
C PRO A 66 20.79 -10.94 -0.84
N GLY A 67 21.07 -11.63 -1.94
CA GLY A 67 20.74 -13.03 -2.13
C GLY A 67 19.28 -13.34 -2.49
N GLU A 68 18.42 -12.34 -2.72
CA GLU A 68 17.11 -12.53 -3.33
C GLU A 68 17.28 -13.04 -4.76
N THR A 69 16.49 -14.02 -5.17
CA THR A 69 16.44 -14.51 -6.54
C THR A 69 15.22 -13.95 -7.28
N TYR A 70 15.21 -14.05 -8.59
CA TYR A 70 14.02 -13.67 -9.37
C TYR A 70 12.80 -14.51 -9.01
N GLU A 71 12.98 -15.78 -8.63
CA GLU A 71 11.90 -16.63 -8.15
C GLU A 71 11.31 -16.11 -6.82
N ASP A 72 12.15 -15.68 -5.89
CA ASP A 72 11.69 -15.02 -4.65
C ASP A 72 10.92 -13.72 -4.93
N PHE A 73 11.40 -12.94 -5.89
CA PHE A 73 10.73 -11.72 -6.32
C PHE A 73 9.34 -12.03 -6.93
N LYS A 74 9.20 -13.10 -7.71
CA LYS A 74 7.89 -13.55 -8.22
C LYS A 74 6.92 -13.93 -7.10
N GLU A 75 7.40 -14.47 -5.98
CA GLU A 75 6.56 -14.70 -4.78
C GLU A 75 6.05 -13.37 -4.21
N THR A 76 6.87 -12.32 -4.25
CA THR A 76 6.45 -10.96 -3.86
C THR A 76 5.34 -10.44 -4.79
N LEU A 77 5.50 -10.54 -6.10
CA LEU A 77 4.46 -10.16 -7.06
C LEU A 77 3.17 -10.96 -6.88
N SER A 78 3.29 -12.26 -6.60
CA SER A 78 2.15 -13.13 -6.32
C SER A 78 1.37 -12.67 -5.08
N LEU A 79 2.08 -12.28 -4.01
CA LEU A 79 1.44 -11.77 -2.79
C LEU A 79 0.73 -10.43 -3.04
N ILE A 80 1.34 -9.54 -3.82
CA ILE A 80 0.74 -8.25 -4.19
C ILE A 80 -0.59 -8.45 -4.92
N ARG A 81 -0.62 -9.37 -5.90
CA ARG A 81 -1.85 -9.71 -6.66
C ARG A 81 -2.91 -10.36 -5.78
N GLU A 82 -2.52 -11.20 -4.82
CA GLU A 82 -3.43 -11.88 -3.89
C GLU A 82 -4.07 -10.90 -2.90
N VAL A 83 -3.28 -9.95 -2.37
CA VAL A 83 -3.75 -8.99 -1.37
C VAL A 83 -4.48 -7.80 -2.00
N GLU A 84 -4.11 -7.40 -3.22
CA GLU A 84 -4.63 -6.21 -3.93
C GLU A 84 -4.50 -4.94 -3.06
N PHE A 85 -3.27 -4.58 -2.71
CA PHE A 85 -3.00 -3.37 -1.90
C PHE A 85 -3.53 -2.10 -2.57
N THR A 86 -4.03 -1.18 -1.77
CA THR A 86 -4.46 0.14 -2.23
C THR A 86 -3.27 0.97 -2.71
N SER A 87 -2.15 0.89 -1.99
CA SER A 87 -0.89 1.52 -2.35
C SER A 87 0.28 0.80 -1.69
N LEU A 88 1.44 0.89 -2.30
CA LEU A 88 2.69 0.32 -1.79
C LEU A 88 3.76 1.40 -1.71
N PHE A 89 4.53 1.39 -0.63
CA PHE A 89 5.79 2.10 -0.52
C PHE A 89 6.90 1.15 -0.93
N THR A 90 7.50 1.41 -2.09
CA THR A 90 8.42 0.50 -2.75
C THR A 90 9.84 1.05 -2.75
N PHE A 91 10.78 0.21 -2.40
CA PHE A 91 12.19 0.58 -2.26
C PHE A 91 13.08 -0.46 -2.94
N ILE A 92 14.13 0.01 -3.63
CA ILE A 92 15.25 -0.85 -3.98
C ILE A 92 16.14 -0.95 -2.72
N PHE A 93 16.59 -2.16 -2.38
CA PHE A 93 17.50 -2.36 -1.25
C PHE A 93 18.71 -1.43 -1.34
N SER A 94 18.97 -0.73 -0.26
CA SER A 94 20.15 0.10 -0.08
C SER A 94 20.87 -0.27 1.22
N PRO A 95 22.15 -0.65 1.17
CA PRO A 95 22.90 -1.05 2.36
C PRO A 95 23.04 0.11 3.34
N ARG A 96 22.69 -0.14 4.61
CA ARG A 96 22.86 0.85 5.69
C ARG A 96 24.04 0.48 6.55
N VAL A 97 24.96 1.41 6.73
CA VAL A 97 26.16 1.21 7.56
C VAL A 97 25.76 0.69 8.95
N GLY A 98 26.48 -0.31 9.44
CA GLY A 98 26.24 -0.91 10.75
C GLY A 98 25.22 -2.04 10.78
N THR A 99 24.52 -2.33 9.67
CA THR A 99 23.59 -3.45 9.59
C THR A 99 24.27 -4.75 9.12
N PRO A 100 23.79 -5.93 9.55
CA PRO A 100 24.27 -7.22 8.99
C PRO A 100 24.09 -7.31 7.48
N ALA A 101 22.98 -6.79 6.95
CA ALA A 101 22.67 -6.82 5.51
C ALA A 101 23.69 -6.03 4.66
N ALA A 102 24.31 -4.98 5.21
CA ALA A 102 25.35 -4.23 4.52
C ALA A 102 26.67 -5.02 4.31
N LYS A 103 26.80 -6.16 5.02
CA LYS A 103 27.98 -7.07 4.92
C LYS A 103 27.69 -8.33 4.09
N MET A 104 26.45 -8.48 3.64
CA MET A 104 26.08 -9.60 2.78
C MET A 104 26.62 -9.39 1.37
N ASP A 105 26.98 -10.50 0.73
CA ASP A 105 27.27 -10.50 -0.70
C ASP A 105 25.99 -10.22 -1.48
N ASP A 106 26.07 -9.25 -2.39
CA ASP A 106 24.93 -8.78 -3.19
C ASP A 106 25.22 -9.05 -4.68
N PRO A 107 24.89 -10.25 -5.17
CA PRO A 107 25.20 -10.64 -6.54
C PRO A 107 24.28 -9.99 -7.58
N ILE A 108 23.20 -9.31 -7.15
CA ILE A 108 22.21 -8.73 -8.03
C ILE A 108 22.69 -7.38 -8.56
N SER A 109 22.81 -7.25 -9.87
CA SER A 109 23.19 -5.99 -10.49
C SER A 109 22.16 -4.88 -10.25
N ALA A 110 22.60 -3.63 -10.24
CA ALA A 110 21.69 -2.48 -10.13
C ALA A 110 20.68 -2.42 -11.28
N GLU A 111 21.07 -2.90 -12.45
CA GLU A 111 20.19 -2.98 -13.64
C GLU A 111 19.07 -4.01 -13.42
N GLU A 112 19.38 -5.20 -12.90
CA GLU A 112 18.40 -6.22 -12.59
C GLU A 112 17.42 -5.75 -11.50
N LYS A 113 17.93 -5.14 -10.42
CA LYS A 113 17.07 -4.54 -9.38
C LYS A 113 16.12 -3.49 -9.95
N SER A 114 16.61 -2.64 -10.86
CA SER A 114 15.80 -1.62 -11.51
C SER A 114 14.74 -2.23 -12.45
N LYS A 115 15.05 -3.37 -13.09
CA LYS A 115 14.09 -4.11 -13.90
C LYS A 115 12.98 -4.71 -13.05
N TRP A 116 13.32 -5.40 -11.96
CA TRP A 116 12.34 -5.96 -11.02
C TRP A 116 11.49 -4.88 -10.37
N PHE A 117 12.11 -3.76 -10.02
CA PHE A 117 11.39 -2.62 -9.45
C PHE A 117 10.32 -2.06 -10.40
N ARG A 118 10.63 -1.91 -11.70
CA ARG A 118 9.66 -1.49 -12.71
C ARG A 118 8.52 -2.49 -12.86
N GLU A 119 8.83 -3.78 -12.93
CA GLU A 119 7.82 -4.85 -13.00
C GLU A 119 6.86 -4.81 -11.78
N LEU A 120 7.39 -4.51 -10.59
CA LEU A 120 6.58 -4.34 -9.39
C LEU A 120 5.65 -3.11 -9.50
N LEU A 121 6.17 -1.99 -10.00
CA LEU A 121 5.37 -0.78 -10.19
C LEU A 121 4.24 -1.01 -11.20
N ASP A 122 4.52 -1.69 -12.32
CA ASP A 122 3.51 -2.03 -13.33
C ASP A 122 2.36 -2.85 -12.72
N VAL A 123 2.69 -3.86 -11.91
CA VAL A 123 1.68 -4.68 -11.20
C VAL A 123 0.86 -3.84 -10.22
N GLN A 124 1.50 -2.95 -9.47
CA GLN A 124 0.79 -2.11 -8.51
C GLN A 124 -0.11 -1.08 -9.23
N GLU A 125 0.34 -0.53 -10.34
CA GLU A 125 -0.45 0.40 -11.16
C GLU A 125 -1.70 -0.28 -11.72
N GLU A 126 -1.59 -1.50 -12.24
CA GLU A 126 -2.73 -2.31 -12.71
C GLU A 126 -3.77 -2.51 -11.59
N ILE A 127 -3.33 -2.88 -10.38
CA ILE A 127 -4.21 -3.09 -9.23
C ILE A 127 -4.85 -1.77 -8.80
N ALA A 128 -4.08 -0.69 -8.72
CA ALA A 128 -4.58 0.63 -8.35
C ALA A 128 -5.64 1.13 -9.34
N ALA A 129 -5.39 1.01 -10.65
CA ALA A 129 -6.32 1.40 -11.70
C ALA A 129 -7.64 0.63 -11.61
N LYS A 130 -7.59 -0.69 -11.42
CA LYS A 130 -8.77 -1.55 -11.22
C LYS A 130 -9.57 -1.10 -9.99
N ARG A 131 -8.90 -0.83 -8.88
CA ARG A 131 -9.54 -0.38 -7.64
C ARG A 131 -10.19 0.99 -7.81
N CYS A 132 -9.47 1.96 -8.38
CA CYS A 132 -10.00 3.29 -8.65
C CYS A 132 -11.22 3.24 -9.57
N SER A 133 -11.16 2.46 -10.65
CA SER A 133 -12.30 2.27 -11.56
C SER A 133 -13.53 1.70 -10.85
N SER A 134 -13.35 0.83 -9.85
CA SER A 134 -14.44 0.27 -9.05
C SER A 134 -15.12 1.27 -8.12
N MET A 135 -14.51 2.43 -7.89
CA MET A 135 -15.04 3.52 -7.06
C MET A 135 -15.86 4.54 -7.85
N VAL A 136 -15.70 4.59 -9.16
CA VAL A 136 -16.46 5.50 -10.02
C VAL A 136 -17.97 5.25 -9.87
N GLY A 137 -18.75 6.31 -9.71
CA GLY A 137 -20.18 6.28 -9.47
C GLY A 137 -20.59 6.02 -8.01
N LYS A 138 -19.64 5.80 -7.11
CA LYS A 138 -19.91 5.68 -5.67
C LYS A 138 -19.83 7.02 -4.98
N THR A 139 -20.61 7.16 -3.90
CA THR A 139 -20.53 8.32 -3.01
C THR A 139 -19.71 7.97 -1.80
N GLU A 140 -18.63 8.72 -1.59
CA GLU A 140 -17.71 8.53 -0.47
C GLU A 140 -17.74 9.72 0.49
N LYS A 141 -17.60 9.43 1.78
CA LYS A 141 -17.44 10.47 2.80
C LYS A 141 -15.96 10.88 2.84
N VAL A 142 -15.69 12.14 2.50
CA VAL A 142 -14.35 12.72 2.35
C VAL A 142 -14.12 13.78 3.42
N LEU A 143 -13.03 13.70 4.16
CA LEU A 143 -12.53 14.80 4.99
C LEU A 143 -11.75 15.76 4.09
N ILE A 144 -12.19 17.01 4.00
CA ILE A 144 -11.49 18.04 3.24
C ILE A 144 -10.31 18.54 4.07
N GLU A 145 -9.09 18.34 3.58
CA GLU A 145 -7.85 18.63 4.32
C GLU A 145 -7.21 19.96 3.93
N GLY A 146 -7.37 20.39 2.68
CA GLY A 146 -6.72 21.60 2.19
C GLY A 146 -6.95 21.83 0.72
N GLU A 147 -6.06 22.65 0.15
CA GLU A 147 -5.98 22.89 -1.30
C GLU A 147 -4.79 22.14 -1.88
N ASN A 148 -4.94 21.72 -3.12
CA ASN A 148 -3.84 21.21 -3.92
C ASN A 148 -3.03 22.39 -4.47
N ASP A 149 -1.77 22.51 -4.08
CA ASP A 149 -0.89 23.61 -4.50
C ASP A 149 -0.69 23.72 -6.02
N LYS A 150 -0.98 22.65 -6.77
CA LYS A 150 -0.76 22.60 -8.21
C LYS A 150 -1.90 23.23 -9.03
N ASN A 151 -3.15 23.02 -8.62
CA ASN A 151 -4.33 23.42 -9.39
C ASN A 151 -5.31 24.30 -8.61
N GLY A 152 -5.11 24.47 -7.29
CA GLY A 152 -5.98 25.27 -6.42
C GLY A 152 -7.32 24.61 -6.09
N GLU A 153 -7.54 23.35 -6.50
CA GLU A 153 -8.71 22.56 -6.10
C GLU A 153 -8.60 22.12 -4.64
N LEU A 154 -9.73 21.87 -4.02
CA LEU A 154 -9.72 21.26 -2.69
C LEU A 154 -9.28 19.81 -2.79
N CYS A 155 -8.54 19.36 -1.80
CA CYS A 155 -8.19 17.95 -1.64
C CYS A 155 -8.64 17.44 -0.28
N GLY A 156 -8.96 16.15 -0.24
CA GLY A 156 -9.38 15.47 0.96
C GLY A 156 -9.13 13.98 0.88
N ARG A 157 -9.52 13.26 1.93
CA ARG A 157 -9.33 11.81 2.02
C ARG A 157 -10.61 11.10 2.40
N THR A 158 -10.82 9.96 1.75
CA THR A 158 -11.84 8.99 2.18
C THR A 158 -11.44 8.29 3.47
N SER A 159 -12.35 7.53 4.08
CA SER A 159 -12.03 6.67 5.23
C SER A 159 -10.97 5.61 4.93
N GLY A 160 -10.81 5.23 3.66
CA GLY A 160 -9.75 4.34 3.18
C GLY A 160 -8.44 5.04 2.84
N ASN A 161 -8.27 6.31 3.22
CA ASN A 161 -7.07 7.11 2.95
C ASN A 161 -6.79 7.36 1.44
N ILE A 162 -7.82 7.31 0.61
CA ILE A 162 -7.72 7.62 -0.81
C ILE A 162 -7.92 9.11 -1.00
N ILE A 163 -7.02 9.74 -1.75
CA ILE A 163 -7.07 11.17 -2.05
C ILE A 163 -8.19 11.43 -3.07
N VAL A 164 -8.98 12.46 -2.80
CA VAL A 164 -10.05 12.96 -3.69
C VAL A 164 -9.82 14.44 -3.89
N GLU A 165 -9.82 14.88 -5.14
CA GLU A 165 -9.81 16.30 -5.53
C GLU A 165 -11.24 16.73 -5.88
N LEU A 166 -11.61 17.93 -5.49
CA LEU A 166 -12.96 18.44 -5.70
C LEU A 166 -12.98 19.97 -5.81
N GLU A 167 -13.93 20.48 -6.55
CA GLU A 167 -14.24 21.90 -6.56
C GLU A 167 -15.01 22.29 -5.29
N GLY A 168 -14.73 23.46 -4.74
CA GLY A 168 -15.44 23.93 -3.55
C GLY A 168 -14.85 25.20 -2.93
N SER A 169 -15.50 25.70 -1.89
CA SER A 169 -15.01 26.83 -1.09
C SER A 169 -14.06 26.36 0.00
N LYS A 170 -13.03 27.17 0.30
CA LYS A 170 -12.08 26.96 1.41
C LYS A 170 -12.78 26.80 2.77
N ASP A 171 -13.98 27.30 2.93
CA ASP A 171 -14.78 27.13 4.15
C ASP A 171 -15.14 25.65 4.43
N CYS A 172 -14.96 24.77 3.43
CA CYS A 172 -15.15 23.33 3.60
C CYS A 172 -13.97 22.64 4.26
N ILE A 173 -12.80 23.27 4.36
CA ILE A 173 -11.60 22.67 4.97
C ILE A 173 -11.89 22.34 6.43
N GLY A 174 -11.49 21.14 6.87
CA GLY A 174 -11.75 20.59 8.21
C GLY A 174 -13.16 19.98 8.37
N THR A 175 -13.97 19.94 7.30
CA THR A 175 -15.30 19.33 7.33
C THR A 175 -15.39 18.05 6.51
N PHE A 176 -16.38 17.21 6.83
CA PHE A 176 -16.71 16.04 6.01
C PHE A 176 -17.73 16.41 4.93
N ARG A 177 -17.51 15.89 3.70
CA ARG A 177 -18.43 16.01 2.57
C ARG A 177 -18.72 14.66 1.95
N ASN A 178 -19.93 14.47 1.47
CA ASN A 178 -20.26 13.29 0.64
C ASN A 178 -19.96 13.66 -0.81
N CYS A 179 -18.98 13.00 -1.40
CA CYS A 179 -18.49 13.26 -2.76
C CYS A 179 -18.84 12.10 -3.66
N LEU A 180 -19.54 12.37 -4.77
CA LEU A 180 -19.74 11.40 -5.84
C LEU A 180 -18.47 11.36 -6.68
N LEU A 181 -17.89 10.18 -6.86
CA LEU A 181 -16.65 9.98 -7.60
C LEU A 181 -16.96 9.81 -9.11
N TYR A 182 -16.44 10.70 -9.94
CA TYR A 182 -16.71 10.71 -11.40
C TYR A 182 -15.57 10.14 -12.22
N THR A 183 -14.33 10.32 -11.78
CA THR A 183 -13.13 9.90 -12.49
C THR A 183 -12.28 9.02 -11.59
N SER A 184 -11.48 8.17 -12.23
CA SER A 184 -10.39 7.49 -11.54
C SER A 184 -9.39 8.54 -11.10
N PRO A 185 -8.97 8.60 -9.83
CA PRO A 185 -7.83 9.42 -9.46
C PRO A 185 -6.65 9.05 -10.35
N SER A 186 -5.87 10.05 -10.75
CA SER A 186 -4.60 9.82 -11.44
C SER A 186 -3.69 9.02 -10.51
N PRO A 187 -3.03 7.98 -11.00
CA PRO A 187 -2.11 7.19 -10.20
C PRO A 187 -0.98 8.03 -9.62
#